data_4a42a3636b7f4c85a7c7da3bdcb568bc
#
_entry.id   4a42a3636b7f4c85a7c7da3bdcb568bc
#
_cell.length_a   1.000
_cell.length_b   1.000
_cell.length_c   1.000
_cell.angle_alpha   90.00
_cell.angle_beta   90.00
_cell.angle_gamma   90.00
#
_symmetry.space_group_name_H-M   'P 1'
#
loop_
_entity.id
_entity.type
_entity.pdbx_description
1 polymer ?
#
loop_
_entity_poly.entity_id
_entity_poly.type
_entity_poly.pdbx_seq_one_letter_code
_entity_poly.pdbx_strand_id
1 'polypeptide(L)'
;MNLILDLRNNGGGSDDVYSIILPYLYTQPTKTIGVDVYASNDNIKGWELMLQDPNLPADSKAEYQKLVDKLKLQLNKNVNIVDDYIDSSYTPLLFPKKVVILINEGCGSSTEQFLLEAIQSNKVTLLGQNTSGTLDYSNLRETDFCEMPYTLWLPTTRSRRIDIGEGIDGKGIKPNIYLTGNQDWIEEALNFLNAKLKNNR
;
A
#
# COMPACT_ATOMS: atom_id res chain seq x y z
N MET A 1 -3.56 -27.05 -1.36
CA MET A 1 -2.64 -26.15 -2.07
C MET A 1 -2.39 -24.95 -1.17
N ASN A 2 -1.13 -24.54 -1.02
CA ASN A 2 -0.67 -23.33 -0.32
C ASN A 2 0.02 -22.42 -1.34
N LEU A 3 0.33 -21.19 -0.96
CA LEU A 3 0.96 -20.18 -1.81
C LEU A 3 2.15 -19.56 -1.08
N ILE A 4 3.22 -19.29 -1.81
CA ILE A 4 4.32 -18.41 -1.39
C ILE A 4 4.34 -17.24 -2.35
N LEU A 5 4.29 -16.01 -1.82
CA LEU A 5 4.51 -14.78 -2.55
C LEU A 5 5.85 -14.20 -2.12
N ASP A 6 6.78 -14.06 -3.05
CA ASP A 6 8.07 -13.42 -2.79
C ASP A 6 7.99 -11.96 -3.25
N LEU A 7 7.89 -11.04 -2.27
CA LEU A 7 7.82 -9.61 -2.50
C LEU A 7 9.13 -8.89 -2.16
N ARG A 8 10.18 -9.62 -1.85
CA ARG A 8 11.48 -9.03 -1.51
C ARG A 8 11.94 -8.06 -2.61
N ASN A 9 12.41 -6.89 -2.19
CA ASN A 9 12.88 -5.81 -3.07
C ASN A 9 11.80 -5.22 -4.00
N ASN A 10 10.53 -5.42 -3.70
CA ASN A 10 9.45 -4.76 -4.43
C ASN A 10 9.16 -3.38 -3.80
N GLY A 11 9.67 -2.33 -4.40
CA GLY A 11 9.55 -0.94 -3.92
C GLY A 11 8.17 -0.31 -4.12
N GLY A 12 7.19 -1.03 -4.64
CA GLY A 12 5.83 -0.51 -4.88
C GLY A 12 5.54 -0.24 -6.35
N GLY A 13 4.60 0.66 -6.61
CA GLY A 13 4.10 1.00 -7.94
C GLY A 13 2.67 1.53 -7.88
N SER A 14 1.72 0.91 -8.61
CA SER A 14 0.30 1.23 -8.55
C SER A 14 -0.47 0.19 -7.74
N ASP A 15 -1.41 0.65 -6.92
CA ASP A 15 -2.28 -0.21 -6.11
C ASP A 15 -3.21 -1.08 -6.98
N ASP A 16 -3.55 -0.64 -8.19
CA ASP A 16 -4.39 -1.39 -9.12
C ASP A 16 -3.78 -2.75 -9.50
N VAL A 17 -2.44 -2.84 -9.52
CA VAL A 17 -1.72 -4.03 -10.00
C VAL A 17 -1.91 -5.23 -9.08
N TYR A 18 -1.99 -5.03 -7.77
CA TYR A 18 -2.13 -6.14 -6.83
C TYR A 18 -3.59 -6.57 -6.57
N SER A 19 -4.57 -5.80 -7.02
CA SER A 19 -6.00 -6.08 -6.82
C SER A 19 -6.41 -7.50 -7.27
N ILE A 20 -5.78 -8.01 -8.32
CA ILE A 20 -5.99 -9.36 -8.87
C ILE A 20 -5.61 -10.49 -7.88
N ILE A 21 -4.73 -10.21 -6.89
CA ILE A 21 -4.27 -11.20 -5.91
C ILE A 21 -5.17 -11.22 -4.67
N LEU A 22 -5.78 -10.09 -4.30
CA LEU A 22 -6.59 -9.95 -3.08
C LEU A 22 -7.69 -11.01 -2.92
N PRO A 23 -8.44 -11.42 -3.96
CA PRO A 23 -9.47 -12.46 -3.82
C PRO A 23 -8.94 -13.79 -3.28
N TYR A 24 -7.68 -14.14 -3.60
CA TYR A 24 -7.07 -15.39 -3.13
C TYR A 24 -6.65 -15.33 -1.66
N LEU A 25 -6.45 -14.12 -1.14
CA LEU A 25 -6.06 -13.89 0.25
C LEU A 25 -7.28 -13.67 1.15
N TYR A 26 -8.38 -13.20 0.60
CA TYR A 26 -9.55 -12.75 1.34
C TYR A 26 -10.15 -13.86 2.23
N THR A 27 -10.41 -13.52 3.49
CA THR A 27 -11.09 -14.40 4.47
C THR A 27 -12.20 -13.69 5.24
N GLN A 28 -12.15 -12.37 5.28
CA GLN A 28 -13.08 -11.49 6.00
C GLN A 28 -12.98 -10.07 5.44
N PRO A 29 -13.97 -9.19 5.71
CA PRO A 29 -13.91 -7.80 5.29
C PRO A 29 -12.60 -7.13 5.73
N THR A 30 -11.95 -6.41 4.80
CA THR A 30 -10.68 -5.72 5.02
C THR A 30 -10.90 -4.22 5.17
N LYS A 31 -10.30 -3.63 6.20
CA LYS A 31 -10.36 -2.19 6.44
C LYS A 31 -9.18 -1.49 5.78
N THR A 32 -9.47 -0.45 5.02
CA THR A 32 -8.47 0.47 4.47
C THR A 32 -8.65 1.85 5.07
N ILE A 33 -7.56 2.42 5.57
CA ILE A 33 -7.53 3.78 6.11
C ILE A 33 -7.27 4.75 4.96
N GLY A 34 -8.10 5.75 4.87
CA GLY A 34 -8.03 6.74 3.82
C GLY A 34 -6.89 7.75 3.95
N VAL A 35 -6.85 8.66 2.99
CA VAL A 35 -5.77 9.64 2.86
C VAL A 35 -6.29 11.06 2.73
N ASP A 36 -5.48 12.00 3.18
CA ASP A 36 -5.67 13.42 3.03
C ASP A 36 -4.66 14.00 2.03
N VAL A 37 -5.01 15.11 1.40
CA VAL A 37 -4.11 15.99 0.65
C VAL A 37 -3.96 17.29 1.40
N TYR A 38 -2.74 17.80 1.55
CA TYR A 38 -2.52 19.15 2.02
C TYR A 38 -2.87 20.14 0.89
N ALA A 39 -3.87 20.99 1.10
CA ALA A 39 -4.38 21.92 0.10
C ALA A 39 -3.45 23.14 -0.07
N SER A 40 -2.21 22.92 -0.51
CA SER A 40 -1.29 23.99 -0.94
C SER A 40 -1.62 24.43 -2.36
N ASN A 41 -1.21 25.65 -2.71
CA ASN A 41 -1.36 26.14 -4.10
C ASN A 41 -0.67 25.20 -5.10
N ASP A 42 0.49 24.65 -4.75
CA ASP A 42 1.24 23.74 -5.64
C ASP A 42 0.51 22.40 -5.82
N ASN A 43 -0.07 21.84 -4.76
CA ASN A 43 -0.86 20.61 -4.87
C ASN A 43 -2.12 20.85 -5.69
N ILE A 44 -2.83 21.96 -5.47
CA ILE A 44 -4.00 22.33 -6.27
C ILE A 44 -3.62 22.46 -7.75
N LYS A 45 -2.54 23.17 -8.06
CA LYS A 45 -2.03 23.32 -9.43
C LYS A 45 -1.68 21.96 -10.06
N GLY A 46 -1.10 21.04 -9.29
CA GLY A 46 -0.81 19.68 -9.77
C GLY A 46 -2.10 18.95 -10.22
N TRP A 47 -3.15 19.00 -9.43
CA TRP A 47 -4.45 18.44 -9.80
C TRP A 47 -5.11 19.16 -11.00
N GLU A 48 -4.98 20.48 -11.10
CA GLU A 48 -5.45 21.24 -12.26
C GLU A 48 -4.73 20.84 -13.55
N LEU A 49 -3.43 20.55 -13.48
CA LEU A 49 -2.67 20.05 -14.62
C LEU A 49 -3.15 18.65 -15.06
N MET A 50 -3.49 17.77 -14.13
CA MET A 50 -4.06 16.45 -14.46
C MET A 50 -5.42 16.59 -15.19
N LEU A 51 -6.22 17.60 -14.85
CA LEU A 51 -7.48 17.88 -15.55
C LEU A 51 -7.30 18.27 -17.03
N GLN A 52 -6.10 18.72 -17.41
CA GLN A 52 -5.76 19.11 -18.78
C GLN A 52 -5.31 17.92 -19.65
N ASP A 53 -5.10 16.73 -19.05
CA ASP A 53 -4.73 15.54 -19.82
C ASP A 53 -5.88 15.16 -20.77
N PRO A 54 -5.64 15.16 -22.10
CA PRO A 54 -6.66 14.82 -23.09
C PRO A 54 -7.10 13.34 -22.98
N ASN A 55 -6.30 12.48 -22.39
CA ASN A 55 -6.58 11.05 -22.23
C ASN A 55 -7.34 10.73 -20.93
N LEU A 56 -7.55 11.71 -20.05
CA LEU A 56 -8.27 11.50 -18.80
C LEU A 56 -9.75 11.14 -19.07
N PRO A 57 -10.26 9.99 -18.56
CA PRO A 57 -11.65 9.60 -18.73
C PRO A 57 -12.62 10.68 -18.19
N ALA A 58 -13.77 10.84 -18.83
CA ALA A 58 -14.73 11.88 -18.48
C ALA A 58 -15.22 11.80 -17.02
N ASP A 59 -15.44 10.58 -16.52
CA ASP A 59 -15.87 10.34 -15.13
C ASP A 59 -14.78 10.75 -14.15
N SER A 60 -13.52 10.38 -14.39
CA SER A 60 -12.37 10.80 -13.59
C SER A 60 -12.18 12.31 -13.62
N LYS A 61 -12.45 12.93 -14.78
CA LYS A 61 -12.37 14.40 -14.92
C LYS A 61 -13.35 15.12 -14.00
N ALA A 62 -14.58 14.61 -13.92
CA ALA A 62 -15.61 15.19 -13.03
C ALA A 62 -15.23 15.01 -11.53
N GLU A 63 -14.65 13.89 -11.18
CA GLU A 63 -14.19 13.63 -9.80
C GLU A 63 -12.99 14.52 -9.42
N TYR A 64 -12.01 14.64 -10.29
CA TYR A 64 -10.85 15.52 -10.06
C TYR A 64 -11.24 16.99 -10.00
N GLN A 65 -12.22 17.42 -10.80
CA GLN A 65 -12.73 18.80 -10.70
C GLN A 65 -13.36 19.07 -9.32
N LYS A 66 -14.20 18.15 -8.83
CA LYS A 66 -14.77 18.26 -7.47
C LYS A 66 -13.69 18.32 -6.39
N LEU A 67 -12.62 17.52 -6.56
CA LEU A 67 -11.49 17.53 -5.64
C LEU A 67 -10.77 18.87 -5.65
N VAL A 68 -10.46 19.42 -6.84
CA VAL A 68 -9.83 20.74 -6.97
C VAL A 68 -10.66 21.81 -6.30
N ASP A 69 -11.98 21.81 -6.54
CA ASP A 69 -12.89 22.79 -5.93
C ASP A 69 -12.90 22.65 -4.39
N LYS A 70 -12.91 21.42 -3.87
CA LYS A 70 -12.83 21.13 -2.44
C LYS A 70 -11.51 21.62 -1.83
N LEU A 71 -10.39 21.41 -2.51
CA LEU A 71 -9.07 21.84 -2.05
C LEU A 71 -8.99 23.38 -2.01
N LYS A 72 -9.51 24.07 -3.04
CA LYS A 72 -9.53 25.54 -3.08
C LYS A 72 -10.33 26.16 -1.94
N LEU A 73 -11.41 25.53 -1.52
CA LEU A 73 -12.22 25.98 -0.38
C LEU A 73 -11.52 25.77 0.98
N GLN A 74 -10.52 24.92 1.03
CA GLN A 74 -9.83 24.52 2.28
C GLN A 74 -8.33 24.78 2.23
N LEU A 75 -7.92 25.86 1.61
CA LEU A 75 -6.53 26.23 1.43
C LEU A 75 -5.74 26.15 2.75
N ASN A 76 -4.53 25.59 2.69
CA ASN A 76 -3.61 25.38 3.81
C ASN A 76 -4.14 24.43 4.91
N LYS A 77 -5.05 23.52 4.57
CA LYS A 77 -5.52 22.45 5.46
C LYS A 77 -5.29 21.07 4.86
N ASN A 78 -5.23 20.06 5.71
CA ASN A 78 -5.38 18.68 5.27
C ASN A 78 -6.85 18.44 4.88
N VAL A 79 -7.07 17.98 3.68
CA VAL A 79 -8.39 17.72 3.11
C VAL A 79 -8.51 16.26 2.78
N ASN A 80 -9.47 15.60 3.39
CA ASN A 80 -9.79 14.22 3.09
C ASN A 80 -10.18 14.06 1.61
N ILE A 81 -9.52 13.12 0.95
CA ILE A 81 -9.80 12.78 -0.46
C ILE A 81 -10.27 11.33 -0.64
N VAL A 82 -9.89 10.46 0.28
CA VAL A 82 -10.38 9.07 0.34
C VAL A 82 -10.79 8.78 1.76
N ASP A 83 -12.06 8.40 1.96
CA ASP A 83 -12.57 7.97 3.27
C ASP A 83 -12.00 6.62 3.67
N ASP A 84 -12.04 6.32 4.98
CA ASP A 84 -11.85 4.95 5.45
C ASP A 84 -12.98 4.07 4.90
N TYR A 85 -12.65 2.90 4.43
CA TYR A 85 -13.67 1.98 3.94
C TYR A 85 -13.38 0.54 4.35
N ILE A 86 -14.44 -0.27 4.28
CA ILE A 86 -14.36 -1.72 4.50
C ILE A 86 -14.71 -2.39 3.17
N ASP A 87 -13.75 -3.13 2.63
CA ASP A 87 -13.99 -3.94 1.44
C ASP A 87 -14.56 -5.30 1.84
N SER A 88 -15.76 -5.59 1.37
CA SER A 88 -16.46 -6.85 1.52
C SER A 88 -16.86 -7.46 0.17
N SER A 89 -16.25 -7.01 -0.92
CA SER A 89 -16.63 -7.36 -2.29
C SER A 89 -16.25 -8.80 -2.68
N TYR A 90 -15.31 -9.42 -1.96
CA TYR A 90 -14.84 -10.76 -2.29
C TYR A 90 -15.55 -11.85 -1.48
N THR A 91 -15.61 -13.03 -2.07
CA THR A 91 -16.04 -14.26 -1.37
C THR A 91 -14.82 -15.11 -1.03
N PRO A 92 -14.69 -15.59 0.22
CA PRO A 92 -13.57 -16.44 0.62
C PRO A 92 -13.42 -17.67 -0.27
N LEU A 93 -12.24 -17.85 -0.86
CA LEU A 93 -11.91 -19.01 -1.68
C LEU A 93 -11.37 -20.15 -0.80
N LEU A 94 -11.67 -21.40 -1.18
CA LEU A 94 -11.16 -22.59 -0.49
C LEU A 94 -9.63 -22.71 -0.58
N PHE A 95 -9.03 -22.24 -1.65
CA PHE A 95 -7.59 -22.25 -1.90
C PHE A 95 -7.08 -20.85 -2.30
N PRO A 96 -5.82 -20.53 -1.94
CA PRO A 96 -4.88 -21.30 -1.10
C PRO A 96 -5.39 -21.44 0.34
N LYS A 97 -5.00 -22.54 1.04
CA LYS A 97 -5.34 -22.74 2.47
C LYS A 97 -4.47 -21.88 3.38
N LYS A 98 -3.20 -21.66 3.01
CA LYS A 98 -2.25 -20.80 3.69
C LYS A 98 -1.41 -20.07 2.67
N VAL A 99 -1.00 -18.87 3.04
CA VAL A 99 -0.13 -18.00 2.25
C VAL A 99 1.02 -17.54 3.12
N VAL A 100 2.23 -17.72 2.62
CA VAL A 100 3.42 -17.08 3.15
C VAL A 100 3.80 -15.94 2.22
N ILE A 101 4.06 -14.77 2.79
CA ILE A 101 4.60 -13.65 2.03
C ILE A 101 5.99 -13.34 2.56
N LEU A 102 6.99 -13.36 1.68
CA LEU A 102 8.37 -12.99 2.00
C LEU A 102 8.56 -11.51 1.81
N ILE A 103 9.06 -10.82 2.84
CA ILE A 103 9.26 -9.37 2.86
C ILE A 103 10.64 -9.00 3.38
N ASN A 104 11.16 -7.87 2.90
CA ASN A 104 12.41 -7.30 3.40
C ASN A 104 12.39 -5.76 3.34
N GLU A 105 13.49 -5.14 3.72
CA GLU A 105 13.68 -3.68 3.73
C GLU A 105 13.53 -3.01 2.35
N GLY A 106 13.58 -3.76 1.27
CA GLY A 106 13.31 -3.28 -0.09
C GLY A 106 11.83 -3.24 -0.46
N CYS A 107 10.93 -3.70 0.42
CA CYS A 107 9.48 -3.60 0.22
C CYS A 107 9.01 -2.21 0.65
N GLY A 108 8.33 -1.45 -0.24
CA GLY A 108 7.87 -0.09 0.08
C GLY A 108 6.61 0.33 -0.66
N SER A 109 6.02 1.46 -0.27
CA SER A 109 4.91 2.12 -0.97
C SER A 109 3.72 1.17 -1.19
N SER A 110 3.22 1.01 -2.43
CA SER A 110 2.08 0.14 -2.76
C SER A 110 2.27 -1.32 -2.32
N THR A 111 3.51 -1.82 -2.20
CA THR A 111 3.75 -3.12 -1.59
C THR A 111 3.35 -3.13 -0.12
N GLU A 112 3.62 -2.06 0.62
CA GLU A 112 3.20 -1.94 2.02
C GLU A 112 1.68 -1.76 2.13
N GLN A 113 1.04 -1.03 1.20
CA GLN A 113 -0.42 -0.96 1.16
C GLN A 113 -1.04 -2.35 0.94
N PHE A 114 -0.53 -3.12 -0.02
CA PHE A 114 -0.93 -4.51 -0.21
C PHE A 114 -0.75 -5.35 1.05
N LEU A 115 0.38 -5.22 1.75
CA LEU A 115 0.65 -5.97 2.98
C LEU A 115 -0.31 -5.61 4.10
N LEU A 116 -0.67 -4.32 4.27
CA LEU A 116 -1.65 -3.87 5.27
C LEU A 116 -3.04 -4.47 5.03
N GLU A 117 -3.41 -4.73 3.79
CA GLU A 117 -4.63 -5.44 3.43
C GLU A 117 -4.48 -6.96 3.64
N ALA A 118 -3.36 -7.53 3.16
CA ALA A 118 -3.09 -8.96 3.21
C ALA A 118 -3.03 -9.53 4.63
N ILE A 119 -2.42 -8.80 5.58
CA ILE A 119 -2.27 -9.27 6.98
C ILE A 119 -3.59 -9.35 7.75
N GLN A 120 -4.67 -8.76 7.24
CA GLN A 120 -6.00 -8.91 7.81
C GLN A 120 -6.61 -10.28 7.49
N SER A 121 -5.99 -11.04 6.59
CA SER A 121 -6.41 -12.40 6.24
C SER A 121 -5.86 -13.45 7.21
N ASN A 122 -6.72 -14.34 7.68
CA ASN A 122 -6.33 -15.48 8.53
C ASN A 122 -5.44 -16.52 7.81
N LYS A 123 -5.30 -16.42 6.49
CA LYS A 123 -4.46 -17.32 5.69
C LYS A 123 -3.01 -16.85 5.63
N VAL A 124 -2.75 -15.55 5.85
CA VAL A 124 -1.47 -14.89 5.56
C VAL A 124 -0.54 -14.95 6.76
N THR A 125 0.73 -15.23 6.49
CA THR A 125 1.84 -15.12 7.44
C THR A 125 3.02 -14.47 6.75
N LEU A 126 3.56 -13.40 7.34
CA LEU A 126 4.73 -12.70 6.82
C LEU A 126 6.02 -13.32 7.39
N LEU A 127 6.97 -13.64 6.52
CA LEU A 127 8.31 -14.10 6.88
C LEU A 127 9.36 -13.16 6.29
N GLY A 128 10.43 -12.90 7.01
CA GLY A 128 11.57 -12.12 6.50
C GLY A 128 12.04 -11.03 7.43
N GLN A 129 12.10 -9.79 6.95
CA GLN A 129 12.54 -8.61 7.68
C GLN A 129 11.51 -7.48 7.54
N ASN A 130 11.63 -6.42 8.37
CA ASN A 130 10.76 -5.26 8.24
C ASN A 130 10.81 -4.70 6.83
N THR A 131 9.70 -4.14 6.38
CA THR A 131 9.63 -3.34 5.14
C THR A 131 10.30 -1.98 5.33
N SER A 132 10.39 -1.18 4.28
CA SER A 132 11.06 0.12 4.31
C SER A 132 10.36 1.15 5.20
N GLY A 133 9.05 1.09 5.33
CA GLY A 133 8.26 2.11 6.03
C GLY A 133 8.24 3.43 5.25
N THR A 134 7.67 3.41 4.05
CA THR A 134 7.63 4.55 3.12
C THR A 134 6.27 4.67 2.42
N LEU A 135 5.18 4.61 3.20
CA LEU A 135 3.82 4.62 2.67
C LEU A 135 2.94 5.75 3.23
N ASP A 136 3.17 6.20 4.48
CA ASP A 136 2.25 7.12 5.12
C ASP A 136 2.22 8.49 4.44
N TYR A 137 3.33 8.90 3.82
CA TYR A 137 3.41 10.03 2.91
C TYR A 137 3.72 9.51 1.50
N SER A 138 2.77 9.66 0.57
CA SER A 138 2.81 8.99 -0.73
C SER A 138 2.35 9.91 -1.87
N ASN A 139 2.17 9.31 -3.07
CA ASN A 139 1.80 10.02 -4.29
C ASN A 139 2.77 11.18 -4.58
N LEU A 140 4.02 10.80 -4.85
CA LEU A 140 5.11 11.74 -5.06
C LEU A 140 4.89 12.57 -6.33
N ARG A 141 5.13 13.86 -6.23
CA ARG A 141 5.15 14.78 -7.36
C ARG A 141 6.56 15.32 -7.55
N GLU A 142 6.99 15.30 -8.80
CA GLU A 142 8.21 15.98 -9.20
C GLU A 142 8.07 17.49 -9.13
N THR A 143 9.11 18.13 -8.64
CA THR A 143 9.21 19.59 -8.59
C THR A 143 10.65 19.96 -8.92
N ASP A 144 10.83 20.83 -9.91
CA ASP A 144 12.15 21.36 -10.24
C ASP A 144 12.66 22.21 -9.09
N PHE A 145 13.92 21.98 -8.73
CA PHE A 145 14.55 22.70 -7.63
C PHE A 145 15.34 23.89 -8.16
N CYS A 146 14.64 25.02 -8.33
CA CYS A 146 15.24 26.26 -8.82
C CYS A 146 16.00 26.07 -10.15
N GLU A 147 17.07 26.78 -10.37
CA GLU A 147 17.93 26.70 -11.58
C GLU A 147 18.98 25.56 -11.47
N MET A 148 18.80 24.62 -10.54
CA MET A 148 19.74 23.52 -10.33
C MET A 148 19.30 22.26 -11.11
N PRO A 149 20.24 21.39 -11.54
CA PRO A 149 19.93 20.16 -12.26
C PRO A 149 19.46 19.05 -11.29
N TYR A 150 18.55 19.36 -10.36
CA TYR A 150 17.99 18.44 -9.39
C TYR A 150 16.48 18.46 -9.44
N THR A 151 15.89 17.29 -9.36
CA THR A 151 14.44 17.10 -9.20
C THR A 151 14.15 16.75 -7.75
N LEU A 152 13.24 17.48 -7.13
CA LEU A 152 12.73 17.20 -5.79
C LEU A 152 11.42 16.43 -5.91
N TRP A 153 11.32 15.30 -5.21
CA TRP A 153 10.11 14.50 -5.11
C TRP A 153 9.41 14.82 -3.79
N LEU A 154 8.20 15.36 -3.86
CA LEU A 154 7.41 15.73 -2.69
C LEU A 154 6.17 14.87 -2.60
N PRO A 155 5.86 14.28 -1.42
CA PRO A 155 4.61 13.58 -1.22
C PRO A 155 3.42 14.56 -1.27
N THR A 156 2.35 14.16 -1.91
CA THR A 156 1.13 14.98 -2.03
C THR A 156 0.00 14.49 -1.14
N THR A 157 0.07 13.25 -0.67
CA THR A 157 -0.91 12.65 0.22
C THR A 157 -0.31 12.23 1.55
N ARG A 158 -1.14 12.20 2.57
CA ARG A 158 -0.83 11.75 3.93
C ARG A 158 -1.89 10.76 4.39
N SER A 159 -1.46 9.62 4.88
CA SER A 159 -2.38 8.64 5.48
C SER A 159 -2.88 9.09 6.85
N ARG A 160 -4.17 8.89 7.12
CA ARG A 160 -4.76 9.10 8.45
C ARG A 160 -4.38 8.03 9.47
N ARG A 161 -3.68 6.96 9.08
CA ARG A 161 -3.07 6.01 10.02
C ARG A 161 -2.18 6.70 11.05
N ILE A 162 -1.53 7.79 10.65
CA ILE A 162 -0.67 8.60 11.53
C ILE A 162 -1.47 9.15 12.71
N ASP A 163 -2.71 9.60 12.49
CA ASP A 163 -3.54 10.24 13.51
C ASP A 163 -4.02 9.27 14.60
N ILE A 164 -4.10 7.98 14.26
CA ILE A 164 -4.50 6.92 15.20
C ILE A 164 -3.33 6.09 15.72
N GLY A 165 -2.09 6.53 15.45
CA GLY A 165 -0.87 5.85 15.92
C GLY A 165 -0.49 4.58 15.16
N GLU A 166 -1.14 4.30 14.02
CA GLU A 166 -0.89 3.14 13.16
C GLU A 166 0.05 3.46 11.98
N GLY A 167 0.71 4.62 11.99
CA GLY A 167 1.68 5.01 10.96
C GLY A 167 2.88 4.05 10.94
N ILE A 168 3.36 3.75 9.73
CA ILE A 168 4.44 2.80 9.48
C ILE A 168 5.73 3.46 8.96
N ASP A 169 5.71 4.72 8.57
CA ASP A 169 6.89 5.41 8.05
C ASP A 169 8.06 5.37 9.05
N GLY A 170 9.24 5.02 8.55
CA GLY A 170 10.46 4.84 9.33
C GLY A 170 10.50 3.60 10.24
N LYS A 171 9.42 2.79 10.29
CA LYS A 171 9.34 1.56 11.10
C LYS A 171 9.18 0.31 10.22
N GLY A 172 8.43 0.44 9.13
CA GLY A 172 7.98 -0.64 8.27
C GLY A 172 6.96 -1.59 8.92
N ILE A 173 6.50 -2.53 8.12
CA ILE A 173 5.64 -3.64 8.56
C ILE A 173 6.55 -4.76 9.05
N LYS A 174 6.28 -5.27 10.25
CA LYS A 174 7.06 -6.34 10.86
C LYS A 174 6.59 -7.71 10.35
N PRO A 175 7.53 -8.63 10.03
CA PRO A 175 7.15 -10.01 9.75
C PRO A 175 6.66 -10.73 11.02
N ASN A 176 5.85 -11.77 10.84
CA ASN A 176 5.48 -12.68 11.92
C ASN A 176 6.66 -13.56 12.37
N ILE A 177 7.55 -13.88 11.43
CA ILE A 177 8.76 -14.66 11.68
C ILE A 177 9.93 -13.96 11.01
N TYR A 178 10.93 -13.56 11.82
CA TYR A 178 12.15 -12.96 11.30
C TYR A 178 13.07 -14.02 10.69
N LEU A 179 13.60 -13.73 9.49
CA LEU A 179 14.61 -14.51 8.82
C LEU A 179 15.91 -13.71 8.69
N THR A 180 17.03 -14.41 8.74
CA THR A 180 18.35 -13.78 8.57
C THR A 180 18.89 -13.97 7.15
N GLY A 181 19.84 -13.14 6.73
CA GLY A 181 20.42 -13.18 5.38
C GLY A 181 21.13 -14.49 5.00
N ASN A 182 21.45 -15.36 5.98
CA ASN A 182 22.16 -16.63 5.74
C ASN A 182 21.20 -17.82 5.52
N GLN A 183 19.90 -17.61 5.58
CA GLN A 183 18.88 -18.64 5.38
C GLN A 183 18.39 -18.64 3.94
N ASP A 184 18.00 -19.80 3.42
CA ASP A 184 17.16 -19.87 2.22
C ASP A 184 15.71 -19.60 2.63
N TRP A 185 15.24 -18.39 2.33
CA TRP A 185 13.91 -17.94 2.76
C TRP A 185 12.77 -18.70 2.08
N ILE A 186 12.99 -19.22 0.86
CA ILE A 186 12.00 -20.06 0.19
C ILE A 186 11.89 -21.41 0.89
N GLU A 187 13.04 -22.00 1.27
CA GLU A 187 13.06 -23.24 2.03
C GLU A 187 12.39 -23.07 3.40
N GLU A 188 12.65 -21.97 4.10
CA GLU A 188 11.99 -21.65 5.38
C GLU A 188 10.47 -21.51 5.22
N ALA A 189 10.01 -20.85 4.15
CA ALA A 189 8.59 -20.73 3.84
C ALA A 189 7.96 -22.10 3.55
N LEU A 190 8.63 -22.98 2.82
CA LEU A 190 8.19 -24.35 2.57
C LEU A 190 8.12 -25.16 3.86
N ASN A 191 9.14 -25.08 4.71
CA ASN A 191 9.18 -25.72 6.01
C ASN A 191 8.04 -25.27 6.91
N PHE A 192 7.77 -23.96 6.98
CA PHE A 192 6.65 -23.38 7.72
C PHE A 192 5.30 -23.91 7.23
N LEU A 193 5.08 -23.96 5.91
CA LEU A 193 3.84 -24.47 5.33
C LEU A 193 3.63 -25.96 5.58
N ASN A 194 4.72 -26.75 5.63
CA ASN A 194 4.69 -28.20 5.83
C ASN A 194 4.65 -28.62 7.31
N ALA A 195 5.19 -27.83 8.23
CA ALA A 195 5.29 -28.18 9.66
C ALA A 195 3.94 -28.46 10.31
N LYS A 196 2.87 -27.75 9.89
CA LYS A 196 1.50 -27.98 10.41
C LYS A 196 0.77 -29.18 9.79
N LEU A 197 1.36 -29.85 8.79
CA LEU A 197 0.82 -31.11 8.26
C LEU A 197 1.17 -32.32 9.15
N LYS A 198 2.23 -32.21 9.97
CA LYS A 198 2.70 -33.30 10.85
C LYS A 198 1.93 -33.41 12.17
N ASN A 199 1.25 -32.33 12.62
CA ASN A 199 0.55 -32.30 13.90
C ASN A 199 -0.93 -32.73 13.81
N ASN A 200 -1.42 -33.12 12.65
CA ASN A 200 -2.80 -33.57 12.40
C ASN A 200 -2.84 -35.05 11.91
N ARG A 201 -1.82 -35.86 12.25
CA ARG A 201 -1.84 -37.32 12.06
C ARG A 201 -1.80 -38.03 13.38
#